data_4457a82a79e557437b11684afa7f2e9b
#
_entry.id   4457a82a79e557437b11684afa7f2e9b
#
_cell.length_a   1.000
_cell.length_b   1.000
_cell.length_c   1.000
_cell.angle_alpha   90.00
_cell.angle_beta   90.00
_cell.angle_gamma   90.00
#
_symmetry.space_group_name_H-M   'P 1'
#
loop_
_entity.id
_entity.type
_entity.pdbx_description
1 polymer ?
#
loop_
_entity_poly.entity_id
_entity_poly.type
_entity_poly.pdbx_seq_one_letter_code
_entity_poly.pdbx_strand_id
1 'polypeptide(L)'
;MVCVFFAFYLATVAYFWLTFFVTVLLAMLYGLLGNFSAQVLEVRIAETAVGSLVGIASAYFVFSTKTRATFAEKVNAYLDGMEQVIDTAVTAVLTADAADALVADTRRLDNALKEAVTAGKPLQMGPFSELRHGVRRLMLGLQVANRSAHALARTGVAASRIGPAPEGADEALHQAVARAGTAVAGIRTLIAGDNVNPPEKRSDAALFDVGLSEMRPGPVRAAIRALNVIDRALTEVTVRV
;
A
#
# COMPACT_ATOMS: atom_id res chain seq x y z
N MET A 1 5.01 -16.13 45.40
CA MET A 1 4.86 -17.21 44.41
C MET A 1 3.72 -16.93 43.43
N VAL A 2 2.49 -16.60 43.87
CA VAL A 2 1.34 -16.35 42.97
C VAL A 2 1.57 -15.20 41.98
N CYS A 3 2.14 -14.06 42.44
CA CYS A 3 2.41 -12.91 41.56
C CYS A 3 3.44 -13.23 40.45
N VAL A 4 4.43 -14.07 40.75
CA VAL A 4 5.43 -14.47 39.75
C VAL A 4 4.83 -15.37 38.66
N PHE A 5 3.96 -16.29 39.09
CA PHE A 5 3.25 -17.17 38.16
C PHE A 5 2.33 -16.35 37.22
N PHE A 6 1.55 -15.42 37.74
CA PHE A 6 0.70 -14.53 36.94
C PHE A 6 1.53 -13.61 36.02
N ALA A 7 2.69 -13.12 36.49
CA ALA A 7 3.57 -12.29 35.67
C ALA A 7 4.04 -13.04 34.42
N PHE A 8 4.50 -14.29 34.56
CA PHE A 8 4.94 -15.11 33.42
C PHE A 8 3.77 -15.56 32.51
N TYR A 9 2.62 -15.90 33.08
CA TYR A 9 1.46 -16.31 32.30
C TYR A 9 0.90 -15.15 31.44
N LEU A 10 0.84 -13.95 32.02
CA LEU A 10 0.33 -12.77 31.32
C LEU A 10 1.37 -12.08 30.42
N ALA A 11 2.65 -12.39 30.55
CA ALA A 11 3.72 -11.88 29.68
C ALA A 11 3.48 -12.24 28.20
N THR A 12 2.85 -13.40 27.95
CA THR A 12 2.51 -13.84 26.59
C THR A 12 1.28 -13.13 26.00
N VAL A 13 0.45 -12.50 26.84
CA VAL A 13 -0.81 -11.88 26.43
C VAL A 13 -0.70 -10.36 26.33
N ALA A 14 -0.04 -9.70 27.31
CA ALA A 14 0.21 -8.26 27.25
C ALA A 14 1.36 -7.87 28.20
N TYR A 15 2.42 -7.31 27.63
CA TYR A 15 3.60 -6.81 28.36
C TYR A 15 3.27 -5.83 29.50
N PHE A 16 2.17 -5.07 29.36
CA PHE A 16 1.66 -4.16 30.38
C PHE A 16 1.41 -4.86 31.74
N TRP A 17 0.79 -6.02 31.73
CA TRP A 17 0.48 -6.78 32.95
C TRP A 17 1.74 -7.31 33.64
N LEU A 18 2.73 -7.74 32.86
CA LEU A 18 4.04 -8.13 33.40
C LEU A 18 4.68 -7.00 34.20
N THR A 19 4.73 -5.80 33.60
CA THR A 19 5.32 -4.62 34.23
C THR A 19 4.56 -4.24 35.51
N PHE A 20 3.22 -4.27 35.48
CA PHE A 20 2.38 -4.00 36.64
C PHE A 20 2.69 -4.95 37.80
N PHE A 21 2.68 -6.27 37.56
CA PHE A 21 2.95 -7.26 38.61
C PHE A 21 4.37 -7.20 39.17
N VAL A 22 5.36 -6.93 38.32
CA VAL A 22 6.73 -6.72 38.75
C VAL A 22 6.87 -5.49 39.66
N THR A 23 6.19 -4.40 39.31
CA THR A 23 6.18 -3.18 40.13
C THR A 23 5.54 -3.42 41.50
N VAL A 24 4.41 -4.14 41.54
CA VAL A 24 3.74 -4.52 42.81
C VAL A 24 4.62 -5.41 43.66
N LEU A 25 5.32 -6.40 43.06
CA LEU A 25 6.26 -7.29 43.75
C LEU A 25 7.41 -6.51 44.37
N LEU A 26 8.01 -5.58 43.63
CA LEU A 26 9.05 -4.70 44.13
C LEU A 26 8.57 -3.80 45.26
N ALA A 27 7.36 -3.22 45.17
CA ALA A 27 6.80 -2.40 46.22
C ALA A 27 6.60 -3.21 47.52
N MET A 28 6.12 -4.45 47.42
CA MET A 28 5.98 -5.36 48.58
C MET A 28 7.34 -5.72 49.18
N LEU A 29 8.35 -5.96 48.35
CA LEU A 29 9.71 -6.28 48.82
C LEU A 29 10.32 -5.10 49.58
N TYR A 30 10.21 -3.87 49.10
CA TYR A 30 10.68 -2.66 49.81
C TYR A 30 9.92 -2.41 51.11
N GLY A 31 8.62 -2.70 51.16
CA GLY A 31 7.82 -2.65 52.37
C GLY A 31 8.29 -3.63 53.44
N LEU A 32 8.66 -4.86 53.05
CA LEU A 32 9.20 -5.89 53.96
C LEU A 32 10.58 -5.55 54.49
N LEU A 33 11.41 -4.86 53.72
CA LEU A 33 12.77 -4.44 54.11
C LEU A 33 12.78 -3.19 54.99
N GLY A 34 11.63 -2.60 55.31
CA GLY A 34 11.52 -1.41 56.17
C GLY A 34 12.08 -0.12 55.57
N ASN A 35 12.52 -0.14 54.32
CA ASN A 35 13.13 0.98 53.59
C ASN A 35 12.15 1.78 52.72
N PHE A 36 10.85 1.70 53.03
CA PHE A 36 9.83 2.42 52.30
C PHE A 36 9.83 3.90 52.71
N SER A 37 10.45 4.75 51.90
CA SER A 37 10.39 6.21 52.04
C SER A 37 9.74 6.85 50.82
N ALA A 38 9.06 7.99 51.02
CA ALA A 38 8.44 8.74 49.92
C ALA A 38 9.47 9.11 48.85
N GLN A 39 10.73 9.40 49.25
CA GLN A 39 11.81 9.72 48.32
C GLN A 39 12.18 8.57 47.40
N VAL A 40 12.20 7.31 47.90
CA VAL A 40 12.48 6.13 47.07
C VAL A 40 11.35 5.93 46.03
N LEU A 41 10.12 6.17 46.42
CA LEU A 41 8.97 6.09 45.50
C LEU A 41 9.05 7.14 44.36
N GLU A 42 9.38 8.40 44.71
CA GLU A 42 9.57 9.51 43.75
C GLU A 42 10.65 9.19 42.71
N VAL A 43 11.82 8.73 43.18
CA VAL A 43 12.92 8.32 42.28
C VAL A 43 12.51 7.21 41.34
N ARG A 44 11.79 6.19 41.85
CA ARG A 44 11.30 5.07 41.02
C ARG A 44 10.28 5.48 39.96
N ILE A 45 9.36 6.40 40.31
CA ILE A 45 8.42 6.96 39.32
C ILE A 45 9.19 7.74 38.24
N ALA A 46 10.15 8.56 38.63
CA ALA A 46 10.96 9.32 37.70
C ALA A 46 11.79 8.40 36.76
N GLU A 47 12.47 7.37 37.28
CA GLU A 47 13.20 6.40 36.48
C GLU A 47 12.29 5.68 35.49
N THR A 48 11.11 5.24 35.93
CA THR A 48 10.13 4.56 35.07
C THR A 48 9.59 5.50 33.97
N ALA A 49 9.32 6.76 34.30
CA ALA A 49 8.87 7.76 33.35
C ALA A 49 9.95 8.05 32.29
N VAL A 50 11.20 8.24 32.70
CA VAL A 50 12.31 8.46 31.76
C VAL A 50 12.53 7.23 30.88
N GLY A 51 12.55 6.03 31.45
CA GLY A 51 12.67 4.78 30.70
C GLY A 51 11.58 4.60 29.68
N SER A 52 10.33 4.91 30.06
CA SER A 52 9.17 4.86 29.16
C SER A 52 9.28 5.87 28.02
N LEU A 53 9.68 7.12 28.30
CA LEU A 53 9.89 8.15 27.29
C LEU A 53 10.99 7.76 26.29
N VAL A 54 12.12 7.26 26.78
CA VAL A 54 13.22 6.79 25.92
C VAL A 54 12.76 5.57 25.09
N GLY A 55 12.03 4.63 25.69
CA GLY A 55 11.47 3.47 25.00
C GLY A 55 10.50 3.87 23.89
N ILE A 56 9.59 4.80 24.15
CA ILE A 56 8.65 5.34 23.15
C ILE A 56 9.42 6.07 22.04
N ALA A 57 10.37 6.92 22.37
CA ALA A 57 11.18 7.64 21.40
C ALA A 57 11.97 6.67 20.51
N SER A 58 12.65 5.68 21.11
CA SER A 58 13.41 4.68 20.36
C SER A 58 12.52 3.83 19.45
N ALA A 59 11.38 3.36 19.95
CA ALA A 59 10.40 2.63 19.15
C ALA A 59 9.92 3.48 17.97
N TYR A 60 9.64 4.76 18.22
CA TYR A 60 9.19 5.69 17.20
C TYR A 60 10.22 5.87 16.07
N PHE A 61 11.48 6.13 16.41
CA PHE A 61 12.54 6.35 15.42
C PHE A 61 12.89 5.05 14.64
N VAL A 62 13.03 3.93 15.33
CA VAL A 62 13.48 2.67 14.71
C VAL A 62 12.37 2.03 13.85
N PHE A 63 11.13 2.01 14.33
CA PHE A 63 10.04 1.37 13.59
C PHE A 63 9.52 2.22 12.43
N SER A 64 9.55 3.55 12.55
CA SER A 64 9.03 4.45 11.50
C SER A 64 9.79 4.32 10.18
N THR A 65 11.13 4.27 10.21
CA THR A 65 11.95 4.19 8.99
C THR A 65 11.86 2.84 8.29
N LYS A 66 11.94 1.74 9.06
CA LYS A 66 11.84 0.38 8.50
C LYS A 66 10.46 0.11 7.90
N THR A 67 9.39 0.55 8.57
CA THR A 67 8.02 0.34 8.10
C THR A 67 7.75 1.09 6.80
N ARG A 68 8.26 2.32 6.65
CA ARG A 68 8.15 3.08 5.40
C ARG A 68 8.89 2.40 4.25
N ALA A 69 10.12 1.94 4.50
CA ALA A 69 10.92 1.25 3.47
C ALA A 69 10.25 -0.04 3.01
N THR A 70 9.77 -0.86 3.96
CA THR A 70 9.03 -2.09 3.62
C THR A 70 7.74 -1.80 2.86
N PHE A 71 7.00 -0.75 3.26
CA PHE A 71 5.80 -0.33 2.55
C PHE A 71 6.11 0.10 1.12
N ALA A 72 7.14 0.93 0.92
CA ALA A 72 7.59 1.36 -0.38
C ALA A 72 8.01 0.18 -1.28
N GLU A 73 8.76 -0.78 -0.73
CA GLU A 73 9.14 -2.02 -1.42
C GLU A 73 7.92 -2.81 -1.91
N LYS A 74 6.92 -3.01 -1.04
CA LYS A 74 5.72 -3.77 -1.39
C LYS A 74 4.82 -3.04 -2.40
N VAL A 75 4.75 -1.71 -2.34
CA VAL A 75 4.03 -0.94 -3.36
C VAL A 75 4.76 -1.00 -4.70
N ASN A 76 6.09 -0.90 -4.72
CA ASN A 76 6.87 -1.06 -5.96
C ASN A 76 6.66 -2.46 -6.58
N ALA A 77 6.71 -3.53 -5.78
CA ALA A 77 6.42 -4.88 -6.27
C ALA A 77 5.00 -5.02 -6.87
N TYR A 78 4.01 -4.32 -6.29
CA TYR A 78 2.67 -4.24 -6.86
C TYR A 78 2.67 -3.48 -8.20
N LEU A 79 3.39 -2.36 -8.30
CA LEU A 79 3.48 -1.58 -9.53
C LEU A 79 4.19 -2.36 -10.66
N ASP A 80 5.24 -3.13 -10.33
CA ASP A 80 5.89 -4.04 -11.28
C ASP A 80 4.91 -5.11 -11.80
N GLY A 81 4.12 -5.71 -10.90
CA GLY A 81 3.07 -6.65 -11.28
C GLY A 81 1.97 -6.01 -12.14
N MET A 82 1.65 -4.74 -11.89
CA MET A 82 0.67 -3.98 -12.67
C MET A 82 1.17 -3.76 -14.10
N GLU A 83 2.43 -3.33 -14.28
CA GLU A 83 3.07 -3.17 -15.59
C GLU A 83 3.07 -4.50 -16.35
N GLN A 84 3.40 -5.59 -15.69
CA GLN A 84 3.38 -6.93 -16.29
C GLN A 84 1.96 -7.32 -16.77
N VAL A 85 0.92 -7.10 -15.96
CA VAL A 85 -0.47 -7.39 -16.36
C VAL A 85 -0.90 -6.51 -17.53
N ILE A 86 -0.52 -5.23 -17.54
CA ILE A 86 -0.83 -4.31 -18.64
C ILE A 86 -0.19 -4.82 -19.94
N ASP A 87 1.10 -5.15 -19.91
CA ASP A 87 1.84 -5.60 -21.08
C ASP A 87 1.28 -6.93 -21.63
N THR A 88 1.10 -7.92 -20.76
CA THR A 88 0.52 -9.22 -21.15
C THR A 88 -0.90 -9.07 -21.69
N ALA A 89 -1.74 -8.20 -21.08
CA ALA A 89 -3.11 -8.01 -21.52
C ALA A 89 -3.20 -7.26 -22.85
N VAL A 90 -2.35 -6.27 -23.08
CA VAL A 90 -2.29 -5.53 -24.35
C VAL A 90 -1.81 -6.45 -25.47
N THR A 91 -0.77 -7.25 -25.22
CA THR A 91 -0.31 -8.28 -26.15
C THR A 91 -1.44 -9.25 -26.49
N ALA A 92 -2.19 -9.73 -25.50
CA ALA A 92 -3.33 -10.60 -25.72
C ALA A 92 -4.46 -9.96 -26.55
N VAL A 93 -4.70 -8.64 -26.39
CA VAL A 93 -5.68 -7.91 -27.21
C VAL A 93 -5.21 -7.76 -28.66
N LEU A 94 -3.91 -7.54 -28.86
CA LEU A 94 -3.35 -7.34 -30.20
C LEU A 94 -3.17 -8.64 -30.98
N THR A 95 -2.63 -9.66 -30.34
CA THR A 95 -2.24 -10.93 -30.99
C THR A 95 -3.25 -12.06 -30.82
N ALA A 96 -4.24 -11.90 -29.94
CA ALA A 96 -5.18 -12.94 -29.50
C ALA A 96 -4.49 -14.15 -28.80
N ASP A 97 -3.30 -13.96 -28.26
CA ASP A 97 -2.50 -14.98 -27.56
C ASP A 97 -2.31 -14.59 -26.08
N ALA A 98 -1.65 -15.45 -25.30
CA ALA A 98 -1.27 -15.20 -23.90
C ALA A 98 -2.39 -15.22 -22.84
N ALA A 99 -3.56 -15.79 -23.11
CA ALA A 99 -4.68 -15.86 -22.16
C ALA A 99 -4.32 -16.59 -20.84
N ASP A 100 -3.52 -17.63 -20.89
CA ASP A 100 -3.14 -18.42 -19.70
C ASP A 100 -2.16 -17.64 -18.79
N ALA A 101 -1.25 -16.87 -19.38
CA ALA A 101 -0.33 -16.02 -18.62
C ALA A 101 -1.08 -14.95 -17.81
N LEU A 102 -2.15 -14.37 -18.34
CA LEU A 102 -2.96 -13.36 -17.67
C LEU A 102 -3.57 -13.84 -16.35
N VAL A 103 -3.98 -15.10 -16.26
CA VAL A 103 -4.52 -15.67 -15.02
C VAL A 103 -3.45 -15.77 -13.94
N ALA A 104 -2.24 -16.12 -14.30
CA ALA A 104 -1.11 -16.21 -13.38
C ALA A 104 -0.69 -14.79 -12.92
N ASP A 105 -0.59 -13.86 -13.85
CA ASP A 105 -0.16 -12.49 -13.58
C ASP A 105 -1.17 -11.73 -12.71
N THR A 106 -2.47 -11.89 -12.95
CA THR A 106 -3.50 -11.27 -12.09
C THR A 106 -3.47 -11.83 -10.67
N ARG A 107 -3.20 -13.12 -10.48
CA ARG A 107 -3.04 -13.71 -9.13
C ARG A 107 -1.81 -13.15 -8.41
N ARG A 108 -0.69 -12.98 -9.13
CA ARG A 108 0.51 -12.34 -8.56
C ARG A 108 0.23 -10.90 -8.15
N LEU A 109 -0.47 -10.16 -8.99
CA LEU A 109 -0.88 -8.78 -8.72
C LEU A 109 -1.75 -8.69 -7.46
N ASP A 110 -2.74 -9.56 -7.30
CA ASP A 110 -3.60 -9.61 -6.10
C ASP A 110 -2.81 -9.91 -4.83
N ASN A 111 -1.86 -10.83 -4.89
CA ASN A 111 -0.99 -11.13 -3.77
C ASN A 111 -0.10 -9.93 -3.40
N ALA A 112 0.49 -9.28 -4.40
CA ALA A 112 1.30 -8.07 -4.19
C ALA A 112 0.46 -6.93 -3.57
N LEU A 113 -0.78 -6.73 -4.03
CA LEU A 113 -1.70 -5.74 -3.43
C LEU A 113 -1.98 -6.08 -1.95
N LYS A 114 -2.24 -7.34 -1.64
CA LYS A 114 -2.51 -7.79 -0.27
C LYS A 114 -1.30 -7.55 0.65
N GLU A 115 -0.10 -7.79 0.15
CA GLU A 115 1.13 -7.52 0.88
C GLU A 115 1.32 -6.01 1.10
N ALA A 116 1.13 -5.17 0.07
CA ALA A 116 1.20 -3.72 0.18
C ALA A 116 0.17 -3.16 1.18
N VAL A 117 -1.07 -3.64 1.13
CA VAL A 117 -2.13 -3.26 2.09
C VAL A 117 -1.73 -3.66 3.52
N THR A 118 -1.16 -4.84 3.69
CA THR A 118 -0.75 -5.34 5.02
C THR A 118 0.43 -4.51 5.56
N ALA A 119 1.42 -4.20 4.72
CA ALA A 119 2.55 -3.33 5.09
C ALA A 119 2.11 -1.87 5.39
N GLY A 120 1.03 -1.40 4.77
CA GLY A 120 0.48 -0.06 5.00
C GLY A 120 -0.34 0.09 6.29
N LYS A 121 -0.84 -0.98 6.89
CA LYS A 121 -1.68 -0.92 8.11
C LYS A 121 -1.03 -0.17 9.28
N PRO A 122 0.25 -0.44 9.65
CA PRO A 122 0.88 0.28 10.76
C PRO A 122 1.00 1.78 10.50
N LEU A 123 1.20 2.21 9.24
CA LEU A 123 1.31 3.61 8.85
C LEU A 123 -0.03 4.35 8.96
N GLN A 124 -1.15 3.64 8.85
CA GLN A 124 -2.49 4.20 9.02
C GLN A 124 -2.87 4.38 10.49
N MET A 125 -2.23 3.67 11.42
CA MET A 125 -2.49 3.75 12.86
C MET A 125 -1.57 4.77 13.56
N GLY A 126 -0.60 5.35 12.87
CA GLY A 126 0.34 6.33 13.43
C GLY A 126 -0.32 7.64 13.85
N PRO A 127 0.35 8.43 14.72
CA PRO A 127 -0.18 9.70 15.26
C PRO A 127 -0.26 10.83 14.21
N PHE A 128 0.43 10.71 13.08
CA PHE A 128 0.46 11.74 12.04
C PHE A 128 -0.74 11.63 11.10
N SER A 129 -1.63 12.61 11.17
CA SER A 129 -2.85 12.65 10.37
C SER A 129 -2.58 12.73 8.86
N GLU A 130 -1.58 13.51 8.45
CA GLU A 130 -1.24 13.71 7.04
C GLU A 130 -0.72 12.41 6.38
N LEU A 131 0.26 11.76 6.99
CA LEU A 131 0.79 10.49 6.50
C LEU A 131 -0.31 9.42 6.41
N ARG A 132 -1.17 9.35 7.44
CA ARG A 132 -2.31 8.42 7.47
C ARG A 132 -3.28 8.66 6.31
N HIS A 133 -3.59 9.93 6.01
CA HIS A 133 -4.47 10.27 4.89
C HIS A 133 -3.82 9.96 3.53
N GLY A 134 -2.54 10.26 3.36
CA GLY A 134 -1.78 9.94 2.15
C GLY A 134 -1.75 8.44 1.88
N VAL A 135 -1.36 7.63 2.86
CA VAL A 135 -1.33 6.15 2.73
C VAL A 135 -2.71 5.58 2.42
N ARG A 136 -3.77 6.08 3.09
CA ARG A 136 -5.14 5.64 2.83
C ARG A 136 -5.59 5.94 1.41
N ARG A 137 -5.29 7.14 0.89
CA ARG A 137 -5.62 7.53 -0.49
C ARG A 137 -4.86 6.66 -1.49
N LEU A 138 -3.57 6.46 -1.27
CA LEU A 138 -2.75 5.57 -2.10
C LEU A 138 -3.37 4.18 -2.15
N MET A 139 -3.72 3.59 -1.00
CA MET A 139 -4.34 2.27 -0.96
C MET A 139 -5.66 2.19 -1.73
N LEU A 140 -6.50 3.22 -1.62
CA LEU A 140 -7.76 3.29 -2.39
C LEU A 140 -7.49 3.39 -3.90
N GLY A 141 -6.52 4.21 -4.33
CA GLY A 141 -6.10 4.32 -5.71
C GLY A 141 -5.61 2.99 -6.27
N LEU A 142 -4.72 2.29 -5.53
CA LEU A 142 -4.21 0.97 -5.92
C LEU A 142 -5.34 -0.08 -6.03
N GLN A 143 -6.34 -0.04 -5.14
CA GLN A 143 -7.49 -0.95 -5.23
C GLN A 143 -8.36 -0.69 -6.47
N VAL A 144 -8.57 0.58 -6.83
CA VAL A 144 -9.31 0.95 -8.06
C VAL A 144 -8.50 0.52 -9.28
N ALA A 145 -7.20 0.80 -9.31
CA ALA A 145 -6.30 0.37 -10.39
C ALA A 145 -6.29 -1.16 -10.53
N ASN A 146 -6.25 -1.91 -9.43
CA ASN A 146 -6.31 -3.37 -9.45
C ASN A 146 -7.60 -3.91 -10.08
N ARG A 147 -8.76 -3.34 -9.73
CA ARG A 147 -10.05 -3.73 -10.36
C ARG A 147 -10.03 -3.49 -11.85
N SER A 148 -9.43 -2.40 -12.28
CA SER A 148 -9.32 -2.05 -13.71
C SER A 148 -8.31 -2.94 -14.43
N ALA A 149 -7.22 -3.37 -13.78
CA ALA A 149 -6.30 -4.37 -14.29
C ALA A 149 -6.98 -5.73 -14.51
N HIS A 150 -7.84 -6.16 -13.58
CA HIS A 150 -8.67 -7.34 -13.78
C HIS A 150 -9.67 -7.19 -14.95
N ALA A 151 -10.23 -6.00 -15.14
CA ALA A 151 -11.10 -5.75 -16.30
C ALA A 151 -10.30 -5.81 -17.60
N LEU A 152 -9.10 -5.25 -17.62
CA LEU A 152 -8.15 -5.32 -18.74
C LEU A 152 -7.76 -6.77 -19.05
N ALA A 153 -7.40 -7.56 -18.05
CA ALA A 153 -7.06 -8.97 -18.21
C ALA A 153 -8.22 -9.79 -18.77
N ARG A 154 -9.46 -9.58 -18.27
CA ARG A 154 -10.67 -10.23 -18.85
C ARG A 154 -10.88 -9.84 -20.29
N THR A 155 -10.55 -8.61 -20.66
CA THR A 155 -10.64 -8.14 -22.05
C THR A 155 -9.60 -8.84 -22.92
N GLY A 156 -8.37 -9.04 -22.46
CA GLY A 156 -7.36 -9.83 -23.14
C GLY A 156 -7.79 -11.27 -23.38
N VAL A 157 -8.34 -11.93 -22.34
CA VAL A 157 -8.90 -13.28 -22.47
C VAL A 157 -10.11 -13.32 -23.43
N ALA A 158 -10.94 -12.29 -23.49
CA ALA A 158 -12.04 -12.22 -24.45
C ALA A 158 -11.53 -12.02 -25.87
N ALA A 159 -10.48 -11.21 -26.06
CA ALA A 159 -9.88 -10.97 -27.36
C ALA A 159 -9.30 -12.26 -27.97
N SER A 160 -8.69 -13.16 -27.17
CA SER A 160 -8.17 -14.43 -27.66
C SER A 160 -9.25 -15.34 -28.29
N ARG A 161 -10.54 -15.11 -27.97
CA ARG A 161 -11.69 -15.85 -28.55
C ARG A 161 -12.28 -15.17 -29.77
N ILE A 162 -12.07 -13.87 -29.93
CA ILE A 162 -12.66 -13.04 -31.00
C ILE A 162 -11.70 -12.96 -32.19
N GLY A 163 -10.40 -12.97 -31.95
CA GLY A 163 -9.34 -12.78 -32.93
C GLY A 163 -8.56 -11.47 -32.73
N PRO A 164 -7.49 -11.28 -33.50
CA PRO A 164 -6.59 -10.14 -33.34
C PRO A 164 -7.29 -8.79 -33.56
N ALA A 165 -6.72 -7.74 -33.01
CA ALA A 165 -7.23 -6.38 -33.12
C ALA A 165 -7.24 -5.92 -34.60
N PRO A 166 -8.18 -5.04 -34.98
CA PRO A 166 -8.18 -4.44 -36.33
C PRO A 166 -6.97 -3.54 -36.54
N GLU A 167 -6.54 -3.42 -37.78
CA GLU A 167 -5.43 -2.53 -38.20
C GLU A 167 -5.68 -1.09 -37.68
N GLY A 168 -4.64 -0.46 -37.14
CA GLY A 168 -4.70 0.89 -36.58
C GLY A 168 -5.15 0.98 -35.11
N ALA A 169 -5.49 -0.14 -34.46
CA ALA A 169 -5.81 -0.14 -33.02
C ALA A 169 -4.55 -0.01 -32.15
N ASP A 170 -3.38 -0.36 -32.69
CA ASP A 170 -2.10 -0.41 -31.98
C ASP A 170 -1.71 0.95 -31.40
N GLU A 171 -1.82 2.01 -32.19
CA GLU A 171 -1.40 3.36 -31.80
C GLU A 171 -2.21 3.86 -30.58
N ALA A 172 -3.54 3.71 -30.61
CA ALA A 172 -4.41 4.14 -29.52
C ALA A 172 -4.16 3.34 -28.22
N LEU A 173 -3.88 2.03 -28.34
CA LEU A 173 -3.50 1.18 -27.23
C LEU A 173 -2.15 1.58 -26.63
N HIS A 174 -1.12 1.77 -27.49
CA HIS A 174 0.20 2.18 -27.03
C HIS A 174 0.18 3.55 -26.33
N GLN A 175 -0.61 4.50 -26.82
CA GLN A 175 -0.80 5.80 -26.16
C GLN A 175 -1.46 5.63 -24.78
N ALA A 176 -2.45 4.74 -24.65
CA ALA A 176 -3.10 4.48 -23.37
C ALA A 176 -2.14 3.79 -22.38
N VAL A 177 -1.31 2.85 -22.85
CA VAL A 177 -0.25 2.20 -22.06
C VAL A 177 0.78 3.22 -21.57
N ALA A 178 1.27 4.09 -22.47
CA ALA A 178 2.25 5.11 -22.13
C ALA A 178 1.75 6.05 -21.02
N ARG A 179 0.45 6.41 -21.05
CA ARG A 179 -0.18 7.22 -19.99
C ARG A 179 -0.25 6.47 -18.66
N ALA A 180 -0.71 5.23 -18.68
CA ALA A 180 -0.74 4.40 -17.49
C ALA A 180 0.67 4.22 -16.89
N GLY A 181 1.68 4.00 -17.73
CA GLY A 181 3.09 3.92 -17.32
C GLY A 181 3.60 5.23 -16.68
N THR A 182 3.21 6.39 -17.24
CA THR A 182 3.54 7.69 -16.63
C THR A 182 2.91 7.85 -15.24
N ALA A 183 1.65 7.41 -15.07
CA ALA A 183 0.98 7.44 -13.77
C ALA A 183 1.65 6.49 -12.76
N VAL A 184 2.07 5.30 -13.18
CA VAL A 184 2.84 4.37 -12.36
C VAL A 184 4.17 4.98 -11.91
N ALA A 185 4.91 5.59 -12.84
CA ALA A 185 6.16 6.30 -12.53
C ALA A 185 5.94 7.45 -11.53
N GLY A 186 4.83 8.19 -11.64
CA GLY A 186 4.44 9.22 -10.68
C GLY A 186 4.23 8.68 -9.26
N ILE A 187 3.65 7.50 -9.11
CA ILE A 187 3.52 6.85 -7.78
C ILE A 187 4.89 6.42 -7.25
N ARG A 188 5.79 5.91 -8.10
CA ARG A 188 7.15 5.52 -7.67
C ARG A 188 7.94 6.71 -7.12
N THR A 189 7.90 7.86 -7.81
CA THR A 189 8.55 9.10 -7.34
C THR A 189 7.93 9.62 -6.04
N LEU A 190 6.60 9.56 -5.91
CA LEU A 190 5.90 9.92 -4.68
C LEU A 190 6.36 9.08 -3.48
N ILE A 191 6.51 7.77 -3.67
CA ILE A 191 6.93 6.82 -2.62
C ILE A 191 8.41 7.01 -2.28
N ALA A 192 9.25 7.34 -3.25
CA ALA A 192 10.66 7.65 -3.05
C ALA A 192 10.86 8.93 -2.21
N GLY A 193 9.83 9.76 -2.07
CA GLY A 193 9.90 11.02 -1.33
C GLY A 193 10.52 12.16 -2.14
N ASP A 194 10.70 11.95 -3.44
CA ASP A 194 11.14 13.00 -4.35
C ASP A 194 9.99 14.01 -4.57
N ASN A 195 10.35 15.31 -4.64
CA ASN A 195 9.38 16.35 -4.97
C ASN A 195 8.79 16.06 -6.36
N VAL A 196 7.61 15.48 -6.37
CA VAL A 196 6.84 15.32 -7.61
C VAL A 196 6.33 16.70 -7.99
N ASN A 197 6.83 17.25 -9.09
CA ASN A 197 6.04 18.28 -9.77
C ASN A 197 4.70 17.64 -10.11
N PRO A 198 3.57 18.12 -9.53
CA PRO A 198 2.28 17.51 -9.79
C PRO A 198 2.11 17.46 -11.32
N PRO A 199 1.75 16.30 -11.89
CA PRO A 199 1.52 16.21 -13.32
C PRO A 199 0.47 17.26 -13.65
N GLU A 200 0.79 18.12 -14.63
CA GLU A 200 -0.09 19.17 -15.09
C GLU A 200 -1.49 18.59 -15.29
N LYS A 201 -2.47 19.22 -14.64
CA LYS A 201 -3.85 18.73 -14.59
C LYS A 201 -4.31 18.51 -16.02
N ARG A 202 -4.19 17.26 -16.50
CA ARG A 202 -4.47 16.92 -17.88
C ARG A 202 -5.93 17.26 -18.20
N SER A 203 -6.12 18.36 -18.87
CA SER A 203 -7.38 18.77 -19.48
C SER A 203 -7.89 17.75 -20.51
N ASP A 204 -7.03 16.85 -20.94
CA ASP A 204 -7.25 15.93 -22.07
C ASP A 204 -8.14 14.72 -21.74
N ALA A 205 -8.46 14.47 -20.48
CA ALA A 205 -9.31 13.33 -20.09
C ALA A 205 -10.69 13.37 -20.77
N ALA A 206 -11.23 14.57 -21.03
CA ALA A 206 -12.50 14.75 -21.72
C ALA A 206 -12.39 14.47 -23.22
N LEU A 207 -11.28 14.82 -23.87
CA LEU A 207 -11.06 14.57 -25.30
C LEU A 207 -10.92 13.07 -25.61
N PHE A 208 -10.35 12.29 -24.69
CA PHE A 208 -10.22 10.84 -24.87
C PHE A 208 -11.53 10.07 -24.70
N ASP A 209 -12.46 10.56 -23.87
CA ASP A 209 -13.80 9.96 -23.77
C ASP A 209 -14.62 10.18 -25.06
N VAL A 210 -14.40 11.29 -25.75
CA VAL A 210 -15.04 11.57 -27.05
C VAL A 210 -14.52 10.60 -28.12
N GLY A 211 -13.21 10.43 -28.28
CA GLY A 211 -12.62 9.47 -29.22
C GLY A 211 -13.05 8.02 -28.96
N LEU A 212 -13.20 7.63 -27.70
CA LEU A 212 -13.73 6.31 -27.32
C LEU A 212 -15.19 6.12 -27.69
N SER A 213 -16.01 7.19 -27.70
CA SER A 213 -17.42 7.08 -28.07
C SER A 213 -17.62 6.75 -29.55
N GLU A 214 -16.69 7.15 -30.39
CA GLU A 214 -16.71 6.90 -31.85
C GLU A 214 -16.19 5.51 -32.24
N MET A 215 -15.39 4.87 -31.35
CA MET A 215 -14.88 3.50 -31.58
C MET A 215 -16.01 2.47 -31.48
N ARG A 216 -16.01 1.49 -32.40
CA ARG A 216 -16.94 0.34 -32.31
C ARG A 216 -16.77 -0.42 -31.00
N PRO A 217 -17.87 -0.91 -30.38
CA PRO A 217 -17.76 -1.79 -29.22
C PRO A 217 -16.90 -3.00 -29.53
N GLY A 218 -15.90 -3.28 -28.66
CA GLY A 218 -14.99 -4.40 -28.87
C GLY A 218 -13.90 -4.44 -27.79
N PRO A 219 -13.01 -5.46 -27.84
CA PRO A 219 -11.99 -5.64 -26.85
C PRO A 219 -10.99 -4.47 -26.78
N VAL A 220 -10.63 -3.87 -27.90
CA VAL A 220 -9.73 -2.70 -27.95
C VAL A 220 -10.31 -1.53 -27.18
N ARG A 221 -11.58 -1.17 -27.43
CA ARG A 221 -12.25 -0.08 -26.71
C ARG A 221 -12.34 -0.36 -25.20
N ALA A 222 -12.62 -1.61 -24.83
CA ALA A 222 -12.70 -2.00 -23.42
C ALA A 222 -11.32 -1.94 -22.74
N ALA A 223 -10.26 -2.33 -23.44
CA ALA A 223 -8.89 -2.25 -22.94
C ALA A 223 -8.45 -0.80 -22.72
N ILE A 224 -8.66 0.09 -23.69
CA ILE A 224 -8.35 1.52 -23.56
C ILE A 224 -9.12 2.15 -22.40
N ARG A 225 -10.41 1.80 -22.21
CA ARG A 225 -11.19 2.28 -21.07
C ARG A 225 -10.60 1.83 -19.74
N ALA A 226 -10.19 0.56 -19.63
CA ALA A 226 -9.58 0.04 -18.41
C ALA A 226 -8.25 0.75 -18.11
N LEU A 227 -7.40 0.97 -19.11
CA LEU A 227 -6.14 1.71 -18.99
C LEU A 227 -6.36 3.17 -18.56
N ASN A 228 -7.36 3.84 -19.12
CA ASN A 228 -7.71 5.22 -18.72
C ASN A 228 -8.19 5.29 -17.26
N VAL A 229 -8.89 4.27 -16.77
CA VAL A 229 -9.28 4.22 -15.35
C VAL A 229 -8.06 3.99 -14.44
N ILE A 230 -7.10 3.15 -14.87
CA ILE A 230 -5.83 2.96 -14.14
C ILE A 230 -5.07 4.29 -14.06
N ASP A 231 -4.87 4.95 -15.22
CA ASP A 231 -4.19 6.25 -15.29
C ASP A 231 -4.85 7.28 -14.36
N ARG A 232 -6.17 7.44 -14.45
CA ARG A 232 -6.92 8.39 -13.60
C ARG A 232 -6.79 8.05 -12.12
N ALA A 233 -6.97 6.77 -11.74
CA ALA A 233 -6.91 6.35 -10.34
C ALA A 233 -5.54 6.61 -9.70
N LEU A 234 -4.44 6.39 -10.44
CA LEU A 234 -3.09 6.63 -9.97
C LEU A 234 -2.73 8.13 -9.99
N THR A 235 -3.13 8.86 -11.03
CA THR A 235 -2.90 10.31 -11.13
C THR A 235 -3.63 11.10 -10.04
N GLU A 236 -4.86 10.72 -9.67
CA GLU A 236 -5.58 11.37 -8.56
C GLU A 236 -4.84 11.25 -7.22
N VAL A 237 -4.09 10.18 -7.02
CA VAL A 237 -3.28 10.01 -5.81
C VAL A 237 -2.09 10.98 -5.81
N THR A 238 -1.42 11.14 -6.95
CA THR A 238 -0.23 12.02 -7.06
C THR A 238 -0.57 13.52 -6.97
N VAL A 239 -1.72 13.93 -7.47
CA VAL A 239 -2.14 15.37 -7.48
C VAL A 239 -2.60 15.87 -6.11
N ARG A 240 -3.07 14.98 -5.23
CA ARG A 240 -3.70 15.36 -3.95
C ARG A 240 -2.81 15.10 -2.72
N VAL A 241 -1.59 14.65 -2.89
CA VAL A 241 -0.58 14.48 -1.84
C VAL A 241 0.38 15.65 -1.84
#